data_3463730f9bf531f20eb5ca2642d13bcb
#
_entry.id   3463730f9bf531f20eb5ca2642d13bcb
#
_cell.length_a   1.000
_cell.length_b   1.000
_cell.length_c   1.000
_cell.angle_alpha   90.00
_cell.angle_beta   90.00
_cell.angle_gamma   90.00
#
_symmetry.space_group_name_H-M   'P 1'
#
loop_
_entity.id
_entity.type
_entity.pdbx_description
1 polymer ?
#
loop_
_entity_poly.entity_id
_entity_poly.type
_entity_poly.pdbx_seq_one_letter_code
_entity_poly.pdbx_strand_id
1 'polypeptide(L)'
;MAFTLHPTLAKDSILAAKVGSLQVRLVDDARFFWLLVVPETTATELHDLDEKTAESLWKLTRRLGKALQAHCDADKINSAAIGNMVPQLHFHIVARHVGDAVWPYPIWGNGRAEPLADATKVARIESIQSWLGN
;
A
#
# COMPACT_ATOMS: atom_id res chain seq x y z
N MET A 1 -14.02 17.27 10.62
CA MET A 1 -14.78 16.02 10.47
C MET A 1 -13.89 14.82 10.69
N ALA A 2 -14.43 13.80 11.33
CA ALA A 2 -13.70 12.55 11.51
C ALA A 2 -13.47 11.87 10.16
N PHE A 3 -12.27 11.37 9.96
CA PHE A 3 -11.92 10.59 8.79
C PHE A 3 -12.64 9.24 8.82
N THR A 4 -13.21 8.82 7.70
CA THR A 4 -13.80 7.50 7.55
C THR A 4 -13.15 6.81 6.34
N LEU A 5 -12.54 5.66 6.58
CA LEU A 5 -11.94 4.86 5.52
C LEU A 5 -13.03 4.32 4.60
N HIS A 6 -12.82 4.45 3.28
CA HIS A 6 -13.73 3.91 2.27
C HIS A 6 -13.96 2.41 2.50
N PRO A 7 -15.22 1.92 2.44
CA PRO A 7 -15.54 0.51 2.72
C PRO A 7 -14.76 -0.49 1.88
N THR A 8 -14.48 -0.17 0.61
CA THR A 8 -13.70 -1.05 -0.27
C THR A 8 -12.26 -1.17 0.19
N LEU A 9 -11.62 -0.07 0.63
CA LEU A 9 -10.27 -0.12 1.17
C LEU A 9 -10.23 -0.89 2.48
N ALA A 10 -11.24 -0.72 3.33
CA ALA A 10 -11.35 -1.46 4.59
C ALA A 10 -11.54 -2.96 4.37
N LYS A 11 -12.28 -3.34 3.33
CA LYS A 11 -12.53 -4.74 2.97
C LYS A 11 -11.29 -5.41 2.36
N ASP A 12 -10.61 -4.71 1.46
CA ASP A 12 -9.55 -5.29 0.63
C ASP A 12 -8.16 -5.20 1.26
N SER A 13 -8.05 -4.57 2.42
CA SER A 13 -6.77 -4.36 3.09
C SER A 13 -6.90 -4.40 4.61
N ILE A 14 -5.75 -4.57 5.27
CA ILE A 14 -5.66 -4.67 6.73
C ILE A 14 -4.74 -3.57 7.23
N LEU A 15 -5.16 -2.85 8.26
CA LEU A 15 -4.30 -1.85 8.90
C LEU A 15 -3.08 -2.54 9.51
N ALA A 16 -1.89 -2.16 9.07
CA ALA A 16 -0.63 -2.67 9.59
C ALA A 16 0.02 -1.71 10.60
N ALA A 17 -0.01 -0.41 10.30
CA ALA A 17 0.58 0.62 11.14
C ALA A 17 0.02 1.99 10.79
N LYS A 18 0.26 2.96 11.68
CA LYS A 18 -0.01 4.38 11.40
C LYS A 18 1.27 5.17 11.63
N VAL A 19 1.55 6.09 10.73
CA VAL A 19 2.65 7.05 10.85
C VAL A 19 2.01 8.45 10.76
N GLY A 20 1.83 9.09 11.91
CA GLY A 20 1.06 10.32 11.99
C GLY A 20 -0.37 10.10 11.46
N SER A 21 -0.78 10.89 10.48
CA SER A 21 -2.09 10.77 9.84
C SER A 21 -2.08 9.84 8.60
N LEU A 22 -1.04 9.05 8.41
CA LEU A 22 -0.93 8.12 7.29
C LEU A 22 -1.15 6.69 7.78
N GLN A 23 -2.16 6.01 7.23
CA GLN A 23 -2.34 4.58 7.46
C GLN A 23 -1.47 3.79 6.50
N VAL A 24 -0.77 2.78 7.01
CA VAL A 24 -0.07 1.78 6.18
C VAL A 24 -0.89 0.50 6.26
N ARG A 25 -1.35 0.05 5.12
CA ARG A 25 -2.25 -1.10 5.03
C ARG A 25 -1.66 -2.19 4.14
N LEU A 26 -1.93 -3.43 4.49
CA LEU A 26 -1.55 -4.60 3.70
C LEU A 26 -2.74 -5.03 2.84
N VAL A 27 -2.56 -5.08 1.54
CA VAL A 27 -3.62 -5.56 0.64
C VAL A 27 -3.73 -7.09 0.74
N ASP A 28 -4.95 -7.59 0.79
CA ASP A 28 -5.27 -9.01 0.89
C ASP A 28 -5.15 -9.68 -0.48
N ASP A 29 -3.93 -9.88 -0.95
CA ASP A 29 -3.64 -10.53 -2.23
C ASP A 29 -2.35 -11.35 -2.14
N ALA A 30 -2.48 -12.66 -2.20
CA ALA A 30 -1.35 -13.59 -2.10
C ALA A 30 -0.40 -13.54 -3.28
N ARG A 31 -0.82 -12.99 -4.43
CA ARG A 31 0.01 -12.94 -5.65
C ARG A 31 1.18 -11.95 -5.50
N PHE A 32 1.02 -10.92 -4.63
CA PHE A 32 2.00 -9.84 -4.45
C PHE A 32 2.13 -9.46 -2.99
N PHE A 33 3.29 -8.94 -2.60
CA PHE A 33 3.41 -8.18 -1.35
C PHE A 33 3.07 -6.72 -1.71
N TRP A 34 1.89 -6.28 -1.32
CA TRP A 34 1.25 -5.07 -1.81
C TRP A 34 0.77 -4.21 -0.63
N LEU A 35 1.27 -2.98 -0.57
CA LEU A 35 0.95 -2.02 0.47
C LEU A 35 0.09 -0.89 -0.08
N LEU A 36 -0.72 -0.30 0.79
CA LEU A 36 -1.38 0.97 0.57
C LEU A 36 -0.92 1.94 1.65
N VAL A 37 -0.70 3.19 1.25
CA VAL A 37 -0.60 4.31 2.20
C VAL A 37 -1.84 5.18 2.00
N VAL A 38 -2.62 5.33 3.06
CA VAL A 38 -3.89 6.07 3.02
C VAL A 38 -3.78 7.28 3.94
N PRO A 39 -3.62 8.50 3.39
CA PRO A 39 -3.70 9.71 4.20
C PRO A 39 -5.11 9.87 4.77
N GLU A 40 -5.21 10.21 6.05
CA GLU A 40 -6.50 10.44 6.70
C GLU A 40 -7.01 11.84 6.34
N THR A 41 -7.52 11.98 5.13
CA THR A 41 -7.96 13.23 4.53
C THR A 41 -9.18 13.03 3.63
N THR A 42 -9.87 14.10 3.31
CA THR A 42 -10.94 14.09 2.30
C THR A 42 -10.43 14.37 0.90
N ALA A 43 -9.15 14.69 0.73
CA ALA A 43 -8.55 14.88 -0.59
C ALA A 43 -8.61 13.59 -1.43
N THR A 44 -8.86 13.74 -2.71
CA THR A 44 -8.88 12.63 -3.67
C THR A 44 -7.65 12.61 -4.56
N GLU A 45 -6.93 13.73 -4.65
CA GLU A 45 -5.77 13.87 -5.51
C GLU A 45 -4.52 14.26 -4.72
N LEU A 46 -3.35 13.81 -5.20
CA LEU A 46 -2.07 14.14 -4.57
C LEU A 46 -1.85 15.64 -4.46
N HIS A 47 -2.20 16.40 -5.52
CA HIS A 47 -1.99 17.84 -5.55
C HIS A 47 -2.95 18.62 -4.65
N ASP A 48 -3.95 17.99 -4.08
CA ASP A 48 -4.89 18.60 -3.13
C ASP A 48 -4.47 18.39 -1.67
N LEU A 49 -3.41 17.62 -1.41
CA LEU A 49 -2.85 17.48 -0.08
C LEU A 49 -2.16 18.79 0.34
N ASP A 50 -2.21 19.09 1.64
CA ASP A 50 -1.33 20.12 2.17
C ASP A 50 0.13 19.70 2.03
N GLU A 51 1.03 20.68 1.95
CA GLU A 51 2.44 20.42 1.66
C GLU A 51 3.10 19.49 2.66
N LYS A 52 2.81 19.68 3.94
CA LYS A 52 3.36 18.85 5.02
C LYS A 52 2.94 17.38 4.89
N THR A 53 1.67 17.13 4.60
CA THR A 53 1.16 15.77 4.40
C THR A 53 1.75 15.15 3.14
N ALA A 54 1.87 15.92 2.06
CA ALA A 54 2.48 15.46 0.82
C ALA A 54 3.94 15.06 1.03
N GLU A 55 4.71 15.84 1.77
CA GLU A 55 6.09 15.51 2.12
C GLU A 55 6.18 14.25 2.96
N SER A 56 5.32 14.11 3.96
CA SER A 56 5.28 12.93 4.83
C SER A 56 4.93 11.67 4.02
N LEU A 57 3.97 11.77 3.11
CA LEU A 57 3.59 10.69 2.22
C LEU A 57 4.77 10.27 1.33
N TRP A 58 5.48 11.23 0.74
CA TRP A 58 6.62 10.95 -0.11
C TRP A 58 7.75 10.26 0.64
N LYS A 59 8.10 10.75 1.82
CA LYS A 59 9.14 10.15 2.67
C LYS A 59 8.77 8.72 3.07
N LEU A 60 7.52 8.51 3.48
CA LEU A 60 7.04 7.19 3.88
C LEU A 60 7.03 6.21 2.70
N THR A 61 6.56 6.66 1.55
CA THR A 61 6.53 5.84 0.33
C THR A 61 7.93 5.37 -0.07
N ARG A 62 8.92 6.26 -0.03
CA ARG A 62 10.31 5.91 -0.33
C ARG A 62 10.87 4.91 0.68
N ARG A 63 10.60 5.12 1.97
CA ARG A 63 11.05 4.23 3.05
C ARG A 63 10.46 2.83 2.90
N LEU A 64 9.15 2.76 2.68
CA LEU A 64 8.45 1.48 2.50
C LEU A 64 8.90 0.77 1.22
N GLY A 65 9.08 1.50 0.12
CA GLY A 65 9.54 0.92 -1.13
C GLY A 65 10.92 0.28 -1.01
N LYS A 66 11.84 0.97 -0.32
CA LYS A 66 13.19 0.43 -0.06
C LYS A 66 13.14 -0.83 0.81
N ALA A 67 12.39 -0.79 1.90
CA ALA A 67 12.26 -1.93 2.81
C ALA A 67 11.58 -3.12 2.13
N LEU A 68 10.52 -2.86 1.38
CA LEU A 68 9.78 -3.89 0.64
C LEU A 68 10.65 -4.56 -0.42
N GLN A 69 11.40 -3.79 -1.19
CA GLN A 69 12.30 -4.33 -2.21
C GLN A 69 13.36 -5.23 -1.59
N ALA A 70 13.98 -4.78 -0.51
CA ALA A 70 15.00 -5.57 0.18
C ALA A 70 14.42 -6.85 0.79
N HIS A 71 13.27 -6.76 1.44
CA HIS A 71 12.62 -7.90 2.11
C HIS A 71 12.21 -8.98 1.10
N CYS A 72 11.66 -8.59 -0.03
CA CYS A 72 11.18 -9.51 -1.06
C CYS A 72 12.25 -9.91 -2.07
N ASP A 73 13.42 -9.29 -2.05
CA ASP A 73 14.40 -9.40 -3.14
C ASP A 73 13.72 -9.12 -4.49
N ALA A 74 12.94 -8.04 -4.52
CA ALA A 74 12.11 -7.72 -5.66
C ALA A 74 12.91 -7.10 -6.82
N ASP A 75 12.56 -7.46 -8.04
CA ASP A 75 13.17 -6.90 -9.26
C ASP A 75 12.73 -5.46 -9.48
N LYS A 76 11.52 -5.11 -9.05
CA LYS A 76 10.94 -3.79 -9.29
C LYS A 76 9.94 -3.43 -8.20
N ILE A 77 9.85 -2.15 -7.88
CA ILE A 77 8.77 -1.59 -7.07
C ILE A 77 7.87 -0.77 -7.99
N ASN A 78 6.57 -1.08 -8.00
CA ASN A 78 5.58 -0.24 -8.65
C ASN A 78 4.89 0.62 -7.60
N SER A 79 4.85 1.92 -7.84
CA SER A 79 4.22 2.89 -6.94
C SER A 79 3.27 3.77 -7.75
N ALA A 80 2.02 3.90 -7.29
CA ALA A 80 1.02 4.65 -8.05
C ALA A 80 -0.14 5.11 -7.18
N ALA A 81 -0.73 6.24 -7.56
CA ALA A 81 -2.07 6.65 -7.14
C ALA A 81 -2.99 6.47 -8.33
N ILE A 82 -4.00 5.63 -8.19
CA ILE A 82 -4.96 5.33 -9.27
C ILE A 82 -6.32 5.98 -8.96
N GLY A 83 -7.07 5.43 -8.02
CA GLY A 83 -8.31 6.03 -7.53
C GLY A 83 -9.49 6.04 -8.51
N ASN A 84 -9.43 5.28 -9.60
CA ASN A 84 -10.50 5.27 -10.60
C ASN A 84 -11.79 4.62 -10.07
N MET A 85 -11.66 3.60 -9.24
CA MET A 85 -12.78 2.89 -8.63
C MET A 85 -13.11 3.46 -7.24
N VAL A 86 -12.09 3.76 -6.45
CA VAL A 86 -12.19 4.31 -5.09
C VAL A 86 -11.53 5.68 -5.08
N PRO A 87 -12.33 6.77 -5.04
CA PRO A 87 -11.75 8.13 -5.14
C PRO A 87 -10.93 8.55 -3.92
N GLN A 88 -11.20 8.00 -2.73
CA GLN A 88 -10.42 8.33 -1.53
C GLN A 88 -8.95 8.06 -1.80
N LEU A 89 -8.10 9.07 -1.58
CA LEU A 89 -6.69 8.99 -1.93
C LEU A 89 -6.00 7.82 -1.21
N HIS A 90 -5.38 6.98 -1.98
CA HIS A 90 -4.56 5.87 -1.51
C HIS A 90 -3.41 5.64 -2.48
N PHE A 91 -2.22 5.41 -1.94
CA PHE A 91 -1.00 5.27 -2.71
C PHE A 91 -0.53 3.82 -2.64
N HIS A 92 -0.37 3.19 -3.80
CA HIS A 92 0.04 1.79 -3.92
C HIS A 92 1.55 1.66 -3.92
N ILE A 93 2.08 0.62 -3.25
CA ILE A 93 3.49 0.22 -3.30
C ILE A 93 3.51 -1.30 -3.42
N VAL A 94 4.02 -1.82 -4.53
CA VAL A 94 3.93 -3.25 -4.85
C VAL A 94 5.31 -3.80 -5.22
N ALA A 95 5.67 -4.91 -4.60
CA ALA A 95 6.88 -5.67 -4.98
C ALA A 95 6.59 -6.53 -6.20
N ARG A 96 7.40 -6.36 -7.24
CA ARG A 96 7.25 -7.08 -8.50
C ARG A 96 8.46 -7.97 -8.77
N HIS A 97 8.20 -9.12 -9.38
CA HIS A 97 9.24 -10.08 -9.78
C HIS A 97 9.06 -10.47 -11.23
N VAL A 98 10.16 -10.68 -11.92
CA VAL A 98 10.13 -11.30 -13.24
C VAL A 98 9.48 -12.68 -13.10
N GLY A 99 8.43 -12.91 -13.87
CA GLY A 99 7.67 -14.16 -13.79
C GLY A 99 6.56 -14.19 -12.75
N ASP A 100 6.26 -13.06 -12.06
CA ASP A 100 5.07 -13.01 -11.20
C ASP A 100 3.78 -13.18 -12.03
N ALA A 101 2.63 -13.25 -11.34
CA ALA A 101 1.34 -13.62 -11.95
C ALA A 101 0.96 -12.80 -13.19
N VAL A 102 1.43 -11.55 -13.30
CA VAL A 102 1.06 -10.66 -14.42
C VAL A 102 2.26 -9.98 -15.09
N TRP A 103 3.49 -10.30 -14.68
CA TRP A 103 4.68 -9.68 -15.24
C TRP A 103 4.72 -9.77 -16.78
N PRO A 104 5.08 -8.73 -17.52
CA PRO A 104 5.59 -7.41 -17.08
C PRO A 104 4.50 -6.34 -16.96
N TYR A 105 3.25 -6.72 -16.94
CA TYR A 105 2.12 -5.79 -16.93
C TYR A 105 1.85 -5.22 -15.54
N PRO A 106 1.21 -4.03 -15.45
CA PRO A 106 0.73 -3.51 -14.17
C PRO A 106 -0.26 -4.50 -13.52
N ILE A 107 -0.33 -4.47 -12.20
CA ILE A 107 -1.25 -5.38 -11.49
C ILE A 107 -2.72 -4.93 -11.61
N TRP A 108 -2.94 -3.60 -11.71
CA TRP A 108 -4.29 -3.04 -11.77
C TRP A 108 -4.98 -3.42 -13.08
N GLY A 109 -6.17 -4.05 -12.96
CA GLY A 109 -6.93 -4.53 -14.10
C GLY A 109 -6.46 -5.87 -14.66
N ASN A 110 -5.49 -6.51 -14.05
CA ASN A 110 -4.94 -7.78 -14.51
C ASN A 110 -5.09 -8.88 -13.45
N GLY A 111 -5.86 -9.90 -13.78
CA GLY A 111 -6.09 -11.03 -12.89
C GLY A 111 -7.01 -10.71 -11.72
N ARG A 112 -7.09 -11.65 -10.79
CA ARG A 112 -7.94 -11.54 -9.58
C ARG A 112 -7.09 -11.72 -8.34
N ALA A 113 -7.44 -10.98 -7.28
CA ALA A 113 -6.83 -11.16 -5.97
C ALA A 113 -7.06 -12.57 -5.45
N GLU A 114 -6.05 -13.11 -4.78
CA GLU A 114 -6.11 -14.38 -4.08
C GLU A 114 -5.94 -14.10 -2.58
N PRO A 115 -6.84 -14.59 -1.71
CA PRO A 115 -6.75 -14.29 -0.29
C PRO A 115 -5.44 -14.77 0.32
N LEU A 116 -4.85 -13.94 1.19
CA LEU A 116 -3.69 -14.31 2.00
C LEU A 116 -4.09 -15.34 3.07
N ALA A 117 -3.23 -16.32 3.31
CA ALA A 117 -3.34 -17.16 4.48
C ALA A 117 -3.15 -16.32 5.76
N ASP A 118 -3.83 -16.68 6.85
CA ASP A 118 -3.77 -15.93 8.10
C ASP A 118 -2.34 -15.77 8.64
N ALA A 119 -1.55 -16.84 8.61
CA ALA A 119 -0.15 -16.79 9.03
C ALA A 119 0.69 -15.82 8.19
N THR A 120 0.43 -15.73 6.89
CA THR A 120 1.11 -14.80 6.00
C THR A 120 0.71 -13.36 6.29
N LYS A 121 -0.57 -13.10 6.58
CA LYS A 121 -1.04 -11.77 7.02
C LYS A 121 -0.28 -11.29 8.24
N VAL A 122 -0.22 -12.13 9.27
CA VAL A 122 0.48 -11.82 10.52
C VAL A 122 1.95 -11.52 10.26
N ALA A 123 2.64 -12.39 9.51
CA ALA A 123 4.07 -12.23 9.22
C ALA A 123 4.35 -10.93 8.45
N ARG A 124 3.53 -10.61 7.46
CA ARG A 124 3.70 -9.39 6.66
C ARG A 124 3.43 -8.13 7.47
N ILE A 125 2.41 -8.15 8.33
CA ILE A 125 2.11 -7.01 9.23
C ILE A 125 3.28 -6.80 10.20
N GLU A 126 3.82 -7.85 10.79
CA GLU A 126 5.00 -7.77 11.67
C GLU A 126 6.21 -7.19 10.94
N SER A 127 6.45 -7.61 9.70
CA SER A 127 7.53 -7.05 8.88
C SER A 127 7.35 -5.56 8.66
N ILE A 128 6.16 -5.13 8.25
CA ILE A 128 5.84 -3.71 8.05
C ILE A 128 6.10 -2.91 9.33
N GLN A 129 5.62 -3.40 10.46
CA GLN A 129 5.82 -2.75 11.75
C GLN A 129 7.31 -2.64 12.10
N SER A 130 8.09 -3.68 11.82
CA SER A 130 9.54 -3.66 12.07
C SER A 130 10.26 -2.61 11.20
N TRP A 131 9.85 -2.44 9.94
CA TRP A 131 10.43 -1.42 9.06
C TRP A 131 10.17 0.00 9.54
N LEU A 132 9.09 0.19 10.29
CA LEU A 132 8.68 1.50 10.82
C LEU A 132 9.15 1.74 12.26
N GLY A 133 9.91 0.82 12.84
CA GLY A 133 10.46 0.97 14.18
C GLY A 133 9.49 0.64 15.31
N ASN A 134 8.45 -0.09 15.00
CA ASN A 134 7.42 -0.46 16.00
C ASN A 134 7.64 -1.86 16.56
#